data_b62bd0a26edb3cc635760fa6e5ae6815
#
_entry.id   b62bd0a26edb3cc635760fa6e5ae6815
#
_cell.length_a   1.000
_cell.length_b   1.000
_cell.length_c   1.000
_cell.angle_alpha   90.00
_cell.angle_beta   90.00
_cell.angle_gamma   90.00
#
_symmetry.space_group_name_H-M   'P 1'
#
loop_
_entity.id
_entity.type
_entity.pdbx_description
1 polymer ?
#
loop_
_entity_poly.entity_id
_entity_poly.type
_entity_poly.pdbx_seq_one_letter_code
_entity_poly.pdbx_strand_id
1 'polypeptide(L)'
;MDRPCSQLLHQLQQVIMAYTQKQLPNVILSNLEINAQDLIRLIANNEFLPQASIFEKTTYINQLAHFLENFRQYIQKRFGIWAMINQPMMDQWVQQFPQQRYLEIMAGNASLSAALAQRDQKVIATDNGSWAAWSQTSRNCWFPVQKLDARQAVQKYGAESDVILLAWSPDGDPIDWQILQLIRQLPNQPQFWIIGEYQGATNSTLFWQRAHFKYDQRIHNINQYYPHFDLVKDRLLMVR
;
A
#
# COMPACT_ATOMS: atom_id res chain seq x y z
N MET A 1 -0.99 0.12 25.53
CA MET A 1 -1.94 1.24 25.73
C MET A 1 -3.22 0.88 24.99
N ASP A 2 -4.29 0.73 25.75
CA ASP A 2 -5.60 0.40 25.18
C ASP A 2 -6.13 1.60 24.40
N ARG A 3 -6.31 1.40 23.12
CA ARG A 3 -6.83 2.44 22.22
C ARG A 3 -8.37 2.41 22.29
N PRO A 4 -9.04 3.53 22.62
CA PRO A 4 -10.49 3.57 22.63
C PRO A 4 -11.06 3.21 21.24
N CYS A 5 -12.12 2.39 21.18
CA CYS A 5 -12.79 2.01 19.93
C CYS A 5 -13.22 3.24 19.10
N SER A 6 -13.63 4.32 19.76
CA SER A 6 -13.96 5.60 19.11
C SER A 6 -12.77 6.21 18.34
N GLN A 7 -11.56 6.12 18.89
CA GLN A 7 -10.35 6.57 18.20
C GLN A 7 -10.03 5.72 16.98
N LEU A 8 -10.22 4.41 17.08
CA LEU A 8 -10.06 3.49 15.96
C LEU A 8 -11.02 3.83 14.81
N LEU A 9 -12.31 3.96 15.13
CA LEU A 9 -13.33 4.31 14.13
C LEU A 9 -13.05 5.66 13.48
N HIS A 10 -12.63 6.66 14.25
CA HIS A 10 -12.24 7.96 13.71
C HIS A 10 -11.08 7.86 12.71
N GLN A 11 -10.05 7.05 13.01
CA GLN A 11 -8.92 6.86 12.09
C GLN A 11 -9.35 6.11 10.81
N LEU A 12 -10.24 5.11 10.91
CA LEU A 12 -10.79 4.44 9.73
C LEU A 12 -11.58 5.40 8.85
N GLN A 13 -12.40 6.25 9.45
CA GLN A 13 -13.12 7.31 8.74
C GLN A 13 -12.16 8.26 8.01
N GLN A 14 -11.08 8.70 8.67
CA GLN A 14 -10.05 9.53 8.04
C GLN A 14 -9.42 8.85 6.83
N VAL A 15 -9.11 7.55 6.92
CA VAL A 15 -8.55 6.79 5.80
C VAL A 15 -9.54 6.70 4.64
N ILE A 16 -10.80 6.35 4.91
CA ILE A 16 -11.84 6.23 3.88
C ILE A 16 -12.10 7.59 3.21
N MET A 17 -12.18 8.67 4.00
CA MET A 17 -12.38 10.02 3.47
C MET A 17 -11.19 10.46 2.59
N ALA A 18 -9.95 10.22 3.02
CA ALA A 18 -8.77 10.55 2.24
C ALA A 18 -8.79 9.83 0.88
N TYR A 19 -9.02 8.52 0.86
CA TYR A 19 -9.09 7.77 -0.41
C TYR A 19 -10.27 8.18 -1.29
N THR A 20 -11.41 8.58 -0.70
CA THR A 20 -12.53 9.14 -1.46
C THR A 20 -12.15 10.43 -2.17
N GLN A 21 -11.29 11.24 -1.57
CA GLN A 21 -10.79 12.51 -2.11
C GLN A 21 -9.51 12.34 -2.96
N LYS A 22 -9.09 11.10 -3.25
CA LYS A 22 -7.81 10.79 -3.91
C LYS A 22 -6.61 11.40 -3.20
N GLN A 23 -6.60 11.31 -1.88
CA GLN A 23 -5.51 11.76 -1.04
C GLN A 23 -4.99 10.60 -0.17
N LEU A 24 -3.72 10.64 0.18
CA LEU A 24 -3.18 9.72 1.16
C LEU A 24 -3.68 10.09 2.56
N PRO A 25 -3.99 9.10 3.41
CA PRO A 25 -4.36 9.38 4.79
C PRO A 25 -3.18 9.99 5.57
N ASN A 26 -3.49 10.97 6.43
CA ASN A 26 -2.51 11.57 7.34
C ASN A 26 -2.55 10.86 8.71
N VAL A 27 -2.63 9.55 8.69
CA VAL A 27 -2.69 8.69 9.88
C VAL A 27 -1.97 7.38 9.60
N ILE A 28 -1.23 6.89 10.60
CA ILE A 28 -0.62 5.57 10.57
C ILE A 28 -1.58 4.62 11.27
N LEU A 29 -2.24 3.75 10.49
CA LEU A 29 -3.07 2.71 11.06
C LEU A 29 -2.20 1.68 11.80
N SER A 30 -2.60 1.38 13.03
CA SER A 30 -2.07 0.26 13.82
C SER A 30 -3.09 -0.86 13.85
N ASN A 31 -2.75 -1.99 14.50
CA ASN A 31 -3.59 -3.17 14.58
C ASN A 31 -5.10 -2.86 14.72
N LEU A 32 -5.91 -3.46 13.86
CA LEU A 32 -7.37 -3.30 13.82
C LEU A 32 -8.11 -4.40 14.61
N GLU A 33 -7.41 -5.30 15.28
CA GLU A 33 -8.04 -6.32 16.10
C GLU A 33 -8.77 -5.69 17.29
N ILE A 34 -9.98 -6.16 17.56
CA ILE A 34 -10.72 -5.90 18.79
C ILE A 34 -10.41 -7.02 19.75
N ASN A 35 -9.72 -6.71 20.85
CA ASN A 35 -9.41 -7.71 21.87
C ASN A 35 -10.61 -7.99 22.78
N ALA A 36 -10.54 -9.06 23.58
CA ALA A 36 -11.63 -9.47 24.48
C ALA A 36 -12.02 -8.38 25.51
N GLN A 37 -11.06 -7.56 25.96
CA GLN A 37 -11.34 -6.47 26.90
C GLN A 37 -12.11 -5.34 26.23
N ASP A 38 -11.76 -5.01 24.97
CA ASP A 38 -12.50 -4.03 24.18
C ASP A 38 -13.94 -4.49 23.92
N LEU A 39 -14.12 -5.79 23.62
CA LEU A 39 -15.46 -6.38 23.48
C LEU A 39 -16.29 -6.23 24.74
N ILE A 40 -15.75 -6.58 25.90
CA ILE A 40 -16.44 -6.47 27.19
C ILE A 40 -16.80 -5.00 27.48
N ARG A 41 -15.89 -4.07 27.22
CA ARG A 41 -16.14 -2.62 27.40
C ARG A 41 -17.23 -2.11 26.47
N LEU A 42 -17.23 -2.52 25.20
CA LEU A 42 -18.26 -2.13 24.23
C LEU A 42 -19.65 -2.66 24.62
N ILE A 43 -19.75 -3.89 25.12
CA ILE A 43 -21.00 -4.47 25.59
C ILE A 43 -21.48 -3.76 26.87
N ALA A 44 -20.58 -3.50 27.81
CA ALA A 44 -20.90 -2.88 29.09
C ALA A 44 -21.14 -1.36 28.98
N ASN A 45 -20.64 -0.70 27.94
CA ASN A 45 -20.79 0.75 27.78
C ASN A 45 -22.21 1.09 27.32
N ASN A 46 -22.95 1.78 28.17
CA ASN A 46 -24.30 2.25 27.87
C ASN A 46 -24.34 3.40 26.86
N GLU A 47 -23.21 4.05 26.55
CA GLU A 47 -23.13 5.07 25.51
C GLU A 47 -23.10 4.43 24.10
N PHE A 48 -22.63 3.16 24.01
CA PHE A 48 -22.70 2.39 22.77
C PHE A 48 -24.07 1.74 22.63
N LEU A 49 -24.91 2.31 21.78
CA LEU A 49 -26.29 1.85 21.55
C LEU A 49 -27.10 1.74 22.86
N PRO A 50 -27.40 2.85 23.52
CA PRO A 50 -27.94 2.86 24.89
C PRO A 50 -29.29 2.14 25.05
N GLN A 51 -30.09 2.02 23.97
CA GLN A 51 -31.38 1.33 23.99
C GLN A 51 -31.35 -0.09 23.41
N ALA A 52 -30.19 -0.55 22.95
CA ALA A 52 -30.06 -1.85 22.30
C ALA A 52 -29.93 -2.97 23.35
N SER A 53 -30.59 -4.08 23.09
CA SER A 53 -30.41 -5.32 23.85
C SER A 53 -28.97 -5.84 23.72
N ILE A 54 -28.57 -6.74 24.65
CA ILE A 54 -27.27 -7.42 24.58
C ILE A 54 -27.09 -8.14 23.24
N PHE A 55 -28.14 -8.76 22.72
CA PHE A 55 -28.12 -9.45 21.44
C PHE A 55 -27.83 -8.50 20.27
N GLU A 56 -28.50 -7.35 20.21
CA GLU A 56 -28.24 -6.33 19.19
C GLU A 56 -26.81 -5.77 19.29
N LYS A 57 -26.36 -5.43 20.49
CA LYS A 57 -24.97 -4.98 20.73
C LYS A 57 -23.97 -6.01 20.23
N THR A 58 -24.16 -7.29 20.54
CA THR A 58 -23.28 -8.36 20.08
C THR A 58 -23.28 -8.49 18.56
N THR A 59 -24.44 -8.34 17.92
CA THR A 59 -24.57 -8.37 16.46
C THR A 59 -23.77 -7.25 15.81
N TYR A 60 -23.89 -6.01 16.30
CA TYR A 60 -23.12 -4.88 15.77
C TYR A 60 -21.63 -5.02 16.00
N ILE A 61 -21.22 -5.57 17.15
CA ILE A 61 -19.80 -5.80 17.45
C ILE A 61 -19.23 -6.85 16.50
N ASN A 62 -19.96 -7.94 16.23
CA ASN A 62 -19.53 -8.96 15.26
C ASN A 62 -19.41 -8.39 13.84
N GLN A 63 -20.34 -7.52 13.42
CA GLN A 63 -20.25 -6.83 12.14
C GLN A 63 -19.03 -5.91 12.07
N LEU A 64 -18.76 -5.17 13.14
CA LEU A 64 -17.57 -4.31 13.23
C LEU A 64 -16.29 -5.15 13.18
N ALA A 65 -16.19 -6.22 13.95
CA ALA A 65 -15.03 -7.11 13.93
C ALA A 65 -14.80 -7.66 12.52
N HIS A 66 -15.84 -8.16 11.87
CA HIS A 66 -15.76 -8.63 10.48
C HIS A 66 -15.33 -7.54 9.49
N PHE A 67 -15.80 -6.30 9.65
CA PHE A 67 -15.36 -5.18 8.83
C PHE A 67 -13.88 -4.87 9.03
N LEU A 68 -13.41 -4.86 10.28
CA LEU A 68 -12.00 -4.61 10.61
C LEU A 68 -11.08 -5.68 10.05
N GLU A 69 -11.43 -6.96 10.19
CA GLU A 69 -10.70 -8.10 9.61
C GLU A 69 -10.59 -8.00 8.08
N ASN A 70 -11.62 -7.46 7.42
CA ASN A 70 -11.69 -7.34 5.97
C ASN A 70 -11.38 -5.93 5.45
N PHE A 71 -10.85 -5.04 6.29
CA PHE A 71 -10.65 -3.63 5.93
C PHE A 71 -9.73 -3.45 4.72
N ARG A 72 -8.62 -4.22 4.64
CA ARG A 72 -7.73 -4.20 3.45
C ARG A 72 -8.49 -4.55 2.18
N GLN A 73 -9.27 -5.61 2.19
CA GLN A 73 -10.08 -6.02 1.03
C GLN A 73 -11.12 -4.95 0.66
N TYR A 74 -11.73 -4.31 1.66
CA TYR A 74 -12.64 -3.20 1.41
C TYR A 74 -11.95 -2.06 0.65
N ILE A 75 -10.76 -1.65 1.08
CA ILE A 75 -9.98 -0.60 0.40
C ILE A 75 -9.58 -1.02 -1.01
N GLN A 76 -9.10 -2.24 -1.19
CA GLN A 76 -8.74 -2.80 -2.50
C GLN A 76 -9.94 -2.81 -3.46
N LYS A 77 -11.08 -3.34 -3.01
CA LYS A 77 -12.30 -3.44 -3.83
C LYS A 77 -12.94 -2.08 -4.12
N ARG A 78 -12.99 -1.19 -3.13
CA ARG A 78 -13.69 0.10 -3.23
C ARG A 78 -12.86 1.16 -3.95
N PHE A 79 -11.56 1.19 -3.76
CA PHE A 79 -10.66 2.24 -4.24
C PHE A 79 -9.58 1.74 -5.21
N GLY A 80 -9.36 0.44 -5.34
CA GLY A 80 -8.28 -0.12 -6.15
C GLY A 80 -6.90 0.23 -5.62
N ILE A 81 -6.75 0.42 -4.31
CA ILE A 81 -5.50 0.71 -3.62
C ILE A 81 -4.98 -0.58 -2.98
N TRP A 82 -3.78 -0.98 -3.36
CA TRP A 82 -3.12 -2.21 -2.90
C TRP A 82 -2.05 -1.92 -1.85
N ALA A 83 -1.08 -1.09 -2.17
CA ALA A 83 -0.11 -0.58 -1.21
C ALA A 83 -0.73 0.55 -0.39
N MET A 84 -0.97 0.31 0.89
CA MET A 84 -1.58 1.28 1.79
C MET A 84 -0.52 2.18 2.41
N ILE A 85 -0.10 3.17 1.64
CA ILE A 85 0.85 4.21 2.08
C ILE A 85 0.10 5.39 2.72
N ASN A 86 0.83 6.23 3.45
CA ASN A 86 0.29 7.40 4.14
C ASN A 86 1.18 8.64 3.94
N GLN A 87 0.68 9.80 4.32
CA GLN A 87 1.40 11.08 4.19
C GLN A 87 2.73 11.08 4.98
N PRO A 88 2.77 10.71 6.29
CA PRO A 88 4.02 10.68 7.05
C PRO A 88 5.11 9.81 6.42
N MET A 89 4.74 8.65 5.86
CA MET A 89 5.69 7.79 5.14
C MET A 89 6.28 8.50 3.92
N MET A 90 5.43 9.18 3.14
CA MET A 90 5.87 9.87 1.93
C MET A 90 6.74 11.09 2.23
N ASP A 91 6.46 11.80 3.32
CA ASP A 91 7.30 12.90 3.79
C ASP A 91 8.71 12.40 4.17
N GLN A 92 8.78 11.29 4.91
CA GLN A 92 10.06 10.63 5.19
C GLN A 92 10.75 10.12 3.92
N TRP A 93 9.98 9.56 2.97
CA TRP A 93 10.54 9.06 1.71
C TRP A 93 11.30 10.14 0.95
N VAL A 94 10.68 11.29 0.71
CA VAL A 94 11.32 12.36 -0.06
C VAL A 94 12.42 13.09 0.71
N GLN A 95 12.34 13.10 2.04
CA GLN A 95 13.41 13.61 2.89
C GLN A 95 14.68 12.72 2.80
N GLN A 96 14.51 11.40 2.76
CA GLN A 96 15.60 10.44 2.68
C GLN A 96 16.17 10.32 1.26
N PHE A 97 15.35 10.53 0.24
CA PHE A 97 15.70 10.39 -1.18
C PHE A 97 15.13 11.58 -1.99
N PRO A 98 15.74 12.77 -1.84
CA PRO A 98 15.30 13.95 -2.59
C PRO A 98 15.66 13.85 -4.07
N GLN A 99 14.86 14.52 -4.91
CA GLN A 99 15.16 14.79 -6.33
C GLN A 99 15.48 13.54 -7.19
N GLN A 100 14.77 12.41 -6.91
CA GLN A 100 14.89 11.21 -7.72
C GLN A 100 13.94 11.25 -8.92
N ARG A 101 14.31 10.52 -9.99
CA ARG A 101 13.46 10.23 -11.14
C ARG A 101 12.90 8.81 -10.96
N TYR A 102 11.60 8.74 -10.75
CA TYR A 102 10.90 7.47 -10.51
C TYR A 102 10.17 6.97 -11.75
N LEU A 103 10.25 5.68 -12.00
CA LEU A 103 9.36 4.95 -12.90
C LEU A 103 8.53 3.98 -12.05
N GLU A 104 7.25 4.24 -11.88
CA GLU A 104 6.32 3.28 -11.27
C GLU A 104 5.72 2.41 -12.37
N ILE A 105 6.02 1.12 -12.31
CA ILE A 105 5.47 0.10 -13.19
C ILE A 105 4.33 -0.64 -12.49
N MET A 106 3.32 -1.09 -13.25
CA MET A 106 2.10 -1.71 -12.71
C MET A 106 1.43 -0.81 -11.65
N ALA A 107 1.36 0.48 -11.96
CA ALA A 107 0.98 1.52 -11.00
C ALA A 107 -0.49 1.49 -10.57
N GLY A 108 -1.34 0.72 -11.24
CA GLY A 108 -2.77 0.67 -10.96
C GLY A 108 -3.40 2.06 -11.03
N ASN A 109 -3.91 2.56 -9.90
CA ASN A 109 -4.46 3.91 -9.79
C ASN A 109 -3.38 4.99 -9.55
N ALA A 110 -2.09 4.63 -9.51
CA ALA A 110 -0.94 5.52 -9.36
C ALA A 110 -1.00 6.46 -8.14
N SER A 111 -1.47 5.95 -7.02
CA SER A 111 -1.52 6.71 -5.76
C SER A 111 -0.12 7.04 -5.22
N LEU A 112 0.85 6.13 -5.38
CA LEU A 112 2.25 6.35 -5.01
C LEU A 112 2.88 7.42 -5.91
N SER A 113 2.68 7.33 -7.24
CA SER A 113 3.14 8.36 -8.19
C SER A 113 2.55 9.74 -7.88
N ALA A 114 1.25 9.81 -7.57
CA ALA A 114 0.61 11.06 -7.17
C ALA A 114 1.25 11.66 -5.93
N ALA A 115 1.53 10.84 -4.92
CA ALA A 115 2.12 11.28 -3.67
C ALA A 115 3.58 11.75 -3.83
N LEU A 116 4.36 11.09 -4.69
CA LEU A 116 5.72 11.51 -5.04
C LEU A 116 5.71 12.83 -5.83
N ALA A 117 4.83 12.95 -6.84
CA ALA A 117 4.72 14.15 -7.65
C ALA A 117 4.26 15.37 -6.83
N GLN A 118 3.34 15.21 -5.87
CA GLN A 118 2.94 16.26 -4.92
C GLN A 118 4.09 16.76 -4.03
N ARG A 119 5.20 16.03 -4.01
CA ARG A 119 6.43 16.35 -3.28
C ARG A 119 7.61 16.67 -4.20
N ASP A 120 7.30 17.20 -5.37
CA ASP A 120 8.27 17.68 -6.37
C ASP A 120 9.23 16.61 -6.89
N GLN A 121 8.84 15.31 -6.81
CA GLN A 121 9.61 14.25 -7.44
C GLN A 121 9.21 14.09 -8.92
N LYS A 122 10.18 13.74 -9.77
CA LYS A 122 9.91 13.42 -11.18
C LYS A 122 9.40 11.98 -11.28
N VAL A 123 8.18 11.79 -11.78
CA VAL A 123 7.54 10.46 -11.81
C VAL A 123 6.95 10.18 -13.18
N ILE A 124 7.16 8.97 -13.66
CA ILE A 124 6.42 8.36 -14.76
C ILE A 124 5.68 7.15 -14.18
N ALA A 125 4.35 7.12 -14.37
CA ALA A 125 3.52 5.99 -13.98
C ALA A 125 3.04 5.22 -15.21
N THR A 126 3.13 3.90 -15.16
CA THR A 126 2.71 3.02 -16.25
C THR A 126 1.89 1.83 -15.71
N ASP A 127 0.86 1.44 -16.47
CA ASP A 127 0.03 0.27 -16.19
C ASP A 127 -0.59 -0.25 -17.49
N ASN A 128 -0.78 -1.53 -17.64
CA ASN A 128 -1.42 -2.10 -18.82
C ASN A 128 -2.97 -2.02 -18.77
N GLY A 129 -3.54 -1.73 -17.60
CA GLY A 129 -4.98 -1.64 -17.37
C GLY A 129 -5.70 -3.00 -17.32
N SER A 130 -4.98 -4.12 -17.22
CA SER A 130 -5.58 -5.46 -17.23
C SER A 130 -6.54 -5.72 -16.08
N TRP A 131 -6.31 -5.12 -14.92
CA TRP A 131 -7.16 -5.25 -13.73
C TRP A 131 -8.43 -4.40 -13.76
N ALA A 132 -8.54 -3.44 -14.67
CA ALA A 132 -9.72 -2.58 -14.79
C ALA A 132 -11.01 -3.33 -15.11
N ALA A 133 -10.94 -4.51 -15.72
CA ALA A 133 -12.08 -5.36 -16.00
C ALA A 133 -12.73 -5.94 -14.72
N TRP A 134 -11.93 -6.17 -13.67
CA TRP A 134 -12.32 -6.94 -12.49
C TRP A 134 -12.37 -6.14 -11.19
N SER A 135 -11.74 -4.97 -11.14
CA SER A 135 -11.59 -4.17 -9.94
C SER A 135 -11.66 -2.68 -10.22
N GLN A 136 -11.53 -1.84 -9.19
CA GLN A 136 -11.36 -0.40 -9.32
C GLN A 136 -9.92 0.02 -9.67
N THR A 137 -8.99 -0.94 -9.75
CA THR A 137 -7.61 -0.71 -10.17
C THR A 137 -7.58 -0.23 -11.62
N SER A 138 -6.77 0.78 -11.92
CA SER A 138 -6.65 1.43 -13.23
C SER A 138 -7.93 2.12 -13.76
N ARG A 139 -8.98 2.25 -12.93
CA ARG A 139 -10.24 2.93 -13.30
C ARG A 139 -10.34 4.35 -12.79
N ASN A 140 -9.69 4.64 -11.67
CA ASN A 140 -9.80 5.92 -11.00
C ASN A 140 -8.41 6.47 -10.62
N CYS A 141 -7.58 6.67 -11.63
CA CYS A 141 -6.19 7.09 -11.45
C CYS A 141 -6.09 8.43 -10.71
N TRP A 142 -5.08 8.54 -9.84
CA TRP A 142 -4.75 9.74 -9.08
C TRP A 142 -3.68 10.59 -9.79
N PHE A 143 -2.96 9.96 -10.71
CA PHE A 143 -1.88 10.55 -11.51
C PHE A 143 -2.01 10.07 -12.96
N PRO A 144 -1.51 10.80 -13.96
CA PRO A 144 -1.49 10.34 -15.35
C PRO A 144 -0.73 9.02 -15.50
N VAL A 145 -1.41 7.99 -16.03
CA VAL A 145 -0.84 6.65 -16.24
C VAL A 145 -0.71 6.39 -17.73
N GLN A 146 0.49 6.04 -18.18
CA GLN A 146 0.71 5.62 -19.57
C GLN A 146 0.38 4.13 -19.71
N LYS A 147 -0.35 3.78 -20.77
CA LYS A 147 -0.75 2.40 -21.04
C LYS A 147 0.41 1.61 -21.64
N LEU A 148 1.21 1.01 -20.78
CA LEU A 148 2.34 0.14 -21.12
C LEU A 148 2.36 -1.06 -20.15
N ASP A 149 2.75 -2.23 -20.64
CA ASP A 149 3.11 -3.31 -19.74
C ASP A 149 4.46 -3.03 -19.04
N ALA A 150 4.73 -3.77 -17.97
CA ALA A 150 5.91 -3.51 -17.13
C ALA A 150 7.23 -3.65 -17.89
N ARG A 151 7.35 -4.60 -18.85
CA ARG A 151 8.57 -4.80 -19.64
C ARG A 151 8.77 -3.64 -20.63
N GLN A 152 7.71 -3.26 -21.35
CA GLN A 152 7.74 -2.10 -22.25
C GLN A 152 8.11 -0.82 -21.50
N ALA A 153 7.57 -0.63 -20.30
CA ALA A 153 7.88 0.52 -19.46
C ALA A 153 9.36 0.58 -19.07
N VAL A 154 9.93 -0.53 -18.62
CA VAL A 154 11.36 -0.61 -18.25
C VAL A 154 12.25 -0.40 -19.45
N GLN A 155 11.92 -0.99 -20.62
CA GLN A 155 12.67 -0.79 -21.87
C GLN A 155 12.66 0.67 -22.32
N LYS A 156 11.51 1.35 -22.16
CA LYS A 156 11.33 2.73 -22.65
C LYS A 156 11.92 3.78 -21.72
N TYR A 157 11.74 3.61 -20.41
CA TYR A 157 12.03 4.66 -19.43
C TYR A 157 13.10 4.27 -18.39
N GLY A 158 13.44 2.98 -18.31
CA GLY A 158 14.34 2.49 -17.26
C GLY A 158 15.72 3.14 -17.29
N ALA A 159 16.27 3.40 -18.49
CA ALA A 159 17.58 4.04 -18.63
C ALA A 159 17.62 5.52 -18.18
N GLU A 160 16.45 6.19 -18.12
CA GLU A 160 16.34 7.58 -17.68
C GLU A 160 15.91 7.72 -16.20
N SER A 161 15.63 6.59 -15.55
CA SER A 161 15.14 6.57 -14.17
C SER A 161 16.29 6.33 -13.19
N ASP A 162 16.19 6.91 -12.01
CA ASP A 162 17.09 6.62 -10.89
C ASP A 162 16.56 5.44 -10.05
N VAL A 163 15.21 5.33 -9.98
CA VAL A 163 14.51 4.30 -9.23
C VAL A 163 13.34 3.76 -10.05
N ILE A 164 13.25 2.45 -10.16
CA ILE A 164 12.07 1.75 -10.67
C ILE A 164 11.29 1.20 -9.48
N LEU A 165 9.98 1.49 -9.43
CA LEU A 165 9.08 1.12 -8.35
C LEU A 165 8.10 0.04 -8.84
N LEU A 166 7.90 -0.99 -8.01
CA LEU A 166 6.88 -2.02 -8.20
C LEU A 166 6.16 -2.24 -6.86
N ALA A 167 4.95 -1.71 -6.76
CA ALA A 167 4.15 -1.84 -5.55
C ALA A 167 3.08 -2.93 -5.70
N TRP A 168 3.12 -3.93 -4.82
CA TRP A 168 2.13 -5.02 -4.79
C TRP A 168 2.06 -5.83 -6.11
N SER A 169 3.19 -6.39 -6.55
CA SER A 169 3.19 -7.38 -7.62
C SER A 169 2.28 -8.56 -7.26
N PRO A 170 1.46 -9.07 -8.18
CA PRO A 170 0.60 -10.23 -7.91
C PRO A 170 1.40 -11.44 -7.42
N ASP A 171 0.85 -12.15 -6.42
CA ASP A 171 1.41 -13.40 -5.97
C ASP A 171 1.38 -14.46 -7.10
N GLY A 172 2.47 -15.21 -7.22
CA GLY A 172 2.62 -16.28 -8.21
C GLY A 172 2.91 -15.82 -9.65
N ASP A 173 2.78 -14.54 -10.00
CA ASP A 173 3.14 -14.04 -11.34
C ASP A 173 4.65 -13.72 -11.40
N PRO A 174 5.43 -14.39 -12.29
CA PRO A 174 6.87 -14.22 -12.40
C PRO A 174 7.31 -12.90 -13.05
N ILE A 175 6.39 -11.97 -13.30
CA ILE A 175 6.69 -10.67 -13.93
C ILE A 175 7.74 -9.89 -13.14
N ASP A 176 7.70 -9.93 -11.82
CA ASP A 176 8.65 -9.28 -10.92
C ASP A 176 10.09 -9.76 -11.13
N TRP A 177 10.30 -11.07 -11.27
CA TRP A 177 11.59 -11.64 -11.60
C TRP A 177 12.07 -11.24 -12.99
N GLN A 178 11.17 -11.27 -13.99
CA GLN A 178 11.48 -10.86 -15.35
C GLN A 178 11.90 -9.39 -15.43
N ILE A 179 11.22 -8.53 -14.67
CA ILE A 179 11.55 -7.10 -14.55
C ILE A 179 12.93 -6.93 -13.91
N LEU A 180 13.23 -7.63 -12.82
CA LEU A 180 14.54 -7.57 -12.19
C LEU A 180 15.66 -7.95 -13.15
N GLN A 181 15.44 -8.99 -13.99
CA GLN A 181 16.41 -9.38 -15.00
C GLN A 181 16.62 -8.29 -16.06
N LEU A 182 15.55 -7.62 -16.50
CA LEU A 182 15.65 -6.51 -17.46
C LEU A 182 16.39 -5.31 -16.84
N ILE A 183 16.09 -4.95 -15.60
CA ILE A 183 16.75 -3.85 -14.89
C ILE A 183 18.26 -4.08 -14.79
N ARG A 184 18.68 -5.32 -14.50
CA ARG A 184 20.11 -5.69 -14.43
C ARG A 184 20.85 -5.54 -15.75
N GLN A 185 20.14 -5.49 -16.89
CA GLN A 185 20.72 -5.28 -18.22
C GLN A 185 20.78 -3.80 -18.63
N LEU A 186 20.13 -2.90 -17.86
CA LEU A 186 20.16 -1.48 -18.18
C LEU A 186 21.54 -0.86 -17.87
N PRO A 187 22.04 0.03 -18.76
CA PRO A 187 23.40 0.58 -18.63
C PRO A 187 23.58 1.44 -17.39
N ASN A 188 22.54 2.14 -16.95
CA ASN A 188 22.55 2.99 -15.76
C ASN A 188 22.27 2.24 -14.45
N GLN A 189 21.84 0.97 -14.51
CA GLN A 189 21.49 0.13 -13.36
C GLN A 189 20.65 0.87 -12.31
N PRO A 190 19.44 1.33 -12.65
CA PRO A 190 18.59 2.04 -11.71
C PRO A 190 18.31 1.16 -10.49
N GLN A 191 18.06 1.80 -9.34
CA GLN A 191 17.65 1.05 -8.16
C GLN A 191 16.26 0.44 -8.40
N PHE A 192 16.06 -0.78 -7.93
CA PHE A 192 14.76 -1.44 -7.99
C PHE A 192 14.18 -1.52 -6.58
N TRP A 193 13.06 -0.86 -6.35
CA TRP A 193 12.37 -0.87 -5.06
C TRP A 193 10.99 -1.48 -5.22
N ILE A 194 10.64 -2.29 -4.25
CA ILE A 194 9.31 -2.91 -4.21
C ILE A 194 8.60 -2.56 -2.92
N ILE A 195 7.28 -2.47 -2.98
CA ILE A 195 6.42 -2.53 -1.81
C ILE A 195 5.72 -3.89 -1.85
N GLY A 196 5.98 -4.71 -0.84
CA GLY A 196 5.42 -6.05 -0.77
C GLY A 196 5.72 -6.75 0.54
N GLU A 197 5.08 -7.89 0.74
CA GLU A 197 5.27 -8.76 1.89
C GLU A 197 6.31 -9.83 1.59
N TYR A 198 7.42 -9.80 2.34
CA TYR A 198 8.51 -10.75 2.15
C TYR A 198 8.04 -12.20 2.35
N GLN A 199 8.10 -13.00 1.28
CA GLN A 199 7.62 -14.40 1.23
C GLN A 199 6.15 -14.58 1.67
N GLY A 200 5.32 -13.55 1.44
CA GLY A 200 3.92 -13.52 1.83
C GLY A 200 2.98 -13.31 0.64
N ALA A 201 2.00 -12.41 0.81
CA ALA A 201 0.88 -12.22 -0.11
C ALA A 201 1.20 -11.49 -1.43
N THR A 202 2.47 -11.16 -1.69
CA THR A 202 2.89 -10.44 -2.90
C THR A 202 4.09 -11.10 -3.55
N ASN A 203 4.30 -10.78 -4.81
CA ASN A 203 5.44 -11.23 -5.59
C ASN A 203 5.49 -12.76 -5.82
N SER A 204 6.27 -13.19 -6.77
CA SER A 204 6.40 -14.62 -7.07
C SER A 204 7.40 -15.32 -6.14
N THR A 205 7.18 -16.61 -5.90
CA THR A 205 8.12 -17.46 -5.20
C THR A 205 9.52 -17.41 -5.83
N LEU A 206 9.58 -17.37 -7.17
CA LEU A 206 10.84 -17.27 -7.92
C LEU A 206 11.58 -15.98 -7.61
N PHE A 207 10.85 -14.86 -7.53
CA PHE A 207 11.42 -13.57 -7.16
C PHE A 207 12.03 -13.62 -5.75
N TRP A 208 11.27 -14.10 -4.77
CA TRP A 208 11.74 -14.20 -3.38
C TRP A 208 12.98 -15.11 -3.22
N GLN A 209 13.09 -16.16 -4.03
CA GLN A 209 14.24 -17.08 -4.02
C GLN A 209 15.48 -16.51 -4.70
N ARG A 210 15.33 -15.61 -5.68
CA ARG A 210 16.42 -15.17 -6.57
C ARG A 210 16.79 -13.69 -6.39
N ALA A 211 15.90 -12.87 -5.83
CA ALA A 211 16.20 -11.48 -5.53
C ALA A 211 17.11 -11.39 -4.30
N HIS A 212 18.07 -10.50 -4.36
CA HIS A 212 18.88 -10.14 -3.21
C HIS A 212 18.43 -8.78 -2.70
N PHE A 213 18.33 -8.63 -1.40
CA PHE A 213 17.86 -7.40 -0.79
C PHE A 213 19.03 -6.66 -0.15
N LYS A 214 19.04 -5.34 -0.32
CA LYS A 214 20.03 -4.47 0.30
C LYS A 214 19.42 -3.82 1.53
N TYR A 215 20.09 -3.95 2.67
CA TYR A 215 19.76 -3.12 3.83
C TYR A 215 20.21 -1.67 3.56
N ASP A 216 19.33 -0.73 3.78
CA ASP A 216 19.60 0.70 3.74
C ASP A 216 18.87 1.35 4.92
N GLN A 217 19.61 2.09 5.75
CA GLN A 217 19.05 2.74 6.94
C GLN A 217 17.94 3.73 6.59
N ARG A 218 18.01 4.37 5.42
CA ARG A 218 16.98 5.30 4.94
C ARG A 218 15.68 4.58 4.65
N ILE A 219 15.73 3.41 4.00
CA ILE A 219 14.56 2.53 3.77
C ILE A 219 13.99 2.07 5.12
N HIS A 220 14.83 1.70 6.07
CA HIS A 220 14.38 1.34 7.41
C HIS A 220 13.64 2.50 8.09
N ASN A 221 14.16 3.73 8.00
CA ASN A 221 13.52 4.93 8.56
C ASN A 221 12.15 5.19 7.92
N ILE A 222 12.01 5.03 6.60
CA ILE A 222 10.73 5.16 5.88
C ILE A 222 9.74 4.11 6.39
N ASN A 223 10.16 2.87 6.56
CA ASN A 223 9.31 1.76 7.02
C ASN A 223 8.79 1.92 8.45
N GLN A 224 9.38 2.80 9.28
CA GLN A 224 8.84 3.15 10.59
C GLN A 224 7.42 3.77 10.50
N TYR A 225 7.09 4.35 9.34
CA TYR A 225 5.81 5.00 9.07
C TYR A 225 4.86 4.12 8.24
N TYR A 226 5.30 2.92 7.83
CA TYR A 226 4.45 2.00 7.08
C TYR A 226 3.35 1.43 7.98
N PRO A 227 2.07 1.45 7.57
CA PRO A 227 0.98 0.97 8.42
C PRO A 227 0.98 -0.57 8.50
N HIS A 228 0.94 -1.10 9.71
CA HIS A 228 0.78 -2.52 9.99
C HIS A 228 -0.47 -2.75 10.82
N PHE A 229 -1.62 -2.85 10.16
CA PHE A 229 -2.92 -2.90 10.80
C PHE A 229 -3.62 -4.26 10.72
N ASP A 230 -3.09 -5.18 9.94
CA ASP A 230 -3.57 -6.55 9.75
C ASP A 230 -2.42 -7.58 9.75
N LEU A 231 -2.70 -8.79 9.28
CA LEU A 231 -1.71 -9.87 9.24
C LEU A 231 -0.65 -9.67 8.14
N VAL A 232 -0.94 -8.88 7.11
CA VAL A 232 0.00 -8.63 6.02
C VAL A 232 1.11 -7.68 6.48
N LYS A 233 2.36 -8.09 6.31
CA LYS A 233 3.56 -7.34 6.75
C LYS A 233 4.33 -6.76 5.57
N ASP A 234 3.59 -6.12 4.66
CA ASP A 234 4.17 -5.43 3.53
C ASP A 234 5.00 -4.21 3.96
N ARG A 235 6.02 -3.89 3.18
CA ARG A 235 6.97 -2.81 3.44
C ARG A 235 7.73 -2.43 2.18
N LEU A 236 8.41 -1.29 2.22
CA LEU A 236 9.36 -0.89 1.17
C LEU A 236 10.66 -1.71 1.30
N LEU A 237 11.09 -2.29 0.20
CA LEU A 237 12.33 -3.08 0.10
C LEU A 237 13.18 -2.60 -1.09
N MET A 238 14.49 -2.54 -0.89
CA MET A 238 15.45 -2.26 -1.96
C MET A 238 16.03 -3.58 -2.46
N VAL A 239 15.89 -3.82 -3.77
CA VAL A 239 16.41 -5.02 -4.45
C VAL A 239 17.77 -4.69 -5.07
N ARG A 240 18.68 -5.67 -5.03
CA ARG A 240 20.02 -5.60 -5.61
C ARG A 240 20.12 -6.40 -6.91
#